data_3f1454a0b57f30630b34908d257ec4f7
#
_entry.id   3f1454a0b57f30630b34908d257ec4f7
#
_cell.length_a   1.000
_cell.length_b   1.000
_cell.length_c   1.000
_cell.angle_alpha   90.00
_cell.angle_beta   90.00
_cell.angle_gamma   90.00
#
_symmetry.space_group_name_H-M   'P 1'
#
loop_
_entity.id
_entity.type
_entity.pdbx_description
1 polymer ?
#
loop_
_entity_poly.entity_id
_entity_poly.type
_entity_poly.pdbx_seq_one_letter_code
_entity_poly.pdbx_strand_id
1 'polypeptide(L)'
;MINFKTLLVTSLLGTAAFAAPGLTVSGTDLQYNGKKIFFSGTNLAWSDYNSDVGASPLDENAWRKAVEGTRAAGGNAIRWWLFNNMSQSPTIDESTHLVTGPKENTIANMKKALDIAEEYGVMVSMCLFSHNLMEPNQWGLYNEKLDITANELLFEDAGTKAFIDNVLIPVVKAIGNHKALMTWEVFNEPEGMTSECSGWTTKKMALAKIQKFTNKVAAAIHAQDPELLVSTGSVNIKYQKYWNDAALIAAGGEANGTLDFFQTHYYPYWQNDAVSPFVNTAAQMATKYSYDSKPMIIGEFPASGWAGDTYTASMAAKTQITTEECYRKAFDGGYAGALAWQYIGDKTEANFGGYSYTIEPALDAMKKLAATEEASIKIKDVNIEGGNGGNGMMAVTYGADNGQVEYQNKGGWDLSGATTFTWTAKNNGASDADLYLIFKLTDSWTWTETDGSCKVPAGEKVTCSIDISSFADRNKTLSITLANYASGYTGTVIYDDIKAGDLTLFDFNTDKYDAFKRGYENTEEMIPEIKIVFDENYVYGKSTTLTKSKIATSKFTINGDKIMFNTKAKGQVSVDVFGMNGRIVATLFNGMLGAGNYVFSLADMPKGQYIIRMKGAGITTTQPVIVK
;
A
#
# COMPACT_ATOMS: atom_id res chain seq x y z
N MET A 1 -57.59 28.01 -40.68
CA MET A 1 -57.09 26.70 -40.23
C MET A 1 -55.59 26.77 -40.32
N ILE A 2 -54.95 27.04 -39.20
CA ILE A 2 -53.48 27.18 -39.07
C ILE A 2 -52.98 25.89 -38.41
N ASN A 3 -52.16 25.12 -39.14
CA ASN A 3 -51.55 23.88 -38.65
C ASN A 3 -50.32 24.22 -37.80
N PHE A 4 -50.40 23.97 -36.50
CA PHE A 4 -49.22 23.97 -35.63
C PHE A 4 -48.52 22.60 -35.71
N LYS A 5 -47.33 22.55 -36.34
CA LYS A 5 -46.40 21.43 -36.17
C LYS A 5 -45.61 21.65 -34.88
N THR A 6 -45.85 20.80 -33.91
CA THR A 6 -45.06 20.73 -32.67
C THR A 6 -43.68 20.15 -33.00
N LEU A 7 -42.66 20.96 -32.84
CA LEU A 7 -41.26 20.55 -32.95
C LEU A 7 -40.85 19.99 -31.59
N LEU A 8 -40.67 18.67 -31.54
CA LEU A 8 -40.14 18.00 -30.36
C LEU A 8 -38.62 18.20 -30.37
N VAL A 9 -38.10 19.11 -29.54
CA VAL A 9 -36.67 19.26 -29.29
C VAL A 9 -36.31 18.26 -28.21
N THR A 10 -35.76 17.12 -28.58
CA THR A 10 -35.05 16.21 -27.67
C THR A 10 -33.72 16.84 -27.32
N SER A 11 -33.65 17.43 -26.15
CA SER A 11 -32.36 17.82 -25.54
C SER A 11 -31.61 16.54 -25.16
N LEU A 12 -30.62 16.15 -25.95
CA LEU A 12 -29.56 15.26 -25.49
C LEU A 12 -28.75 16.04 -24.44
N LEU A 13 -29.08 15.85 -23.17
CA LEU A 13 -28.15 16.11 -22.11
C LEU A 13 -27.03 15.07 -22.23
N GLY A 14 -25.97 15.45 -22.91
CA GLY A 14 -24.70 14.72 -22.81
C GLY A 14 -24.22 14.79 -21.39
N THR A 15 -24.44 13.74 -20.63
CA THR A 15 -23.69 13.51 -19.38
C THR A 15 -22.24 13.41 -19.79
N ALA A 16 -21.43 14.38 -19.40
CA ALA A 16 -19.99 14.24 -19.45
C ALA A 16 -19.66 13.00 -18.62
N ALA A 17 -19.31 11.92 -19.28
CA ALA A 17 -18.76 10.75 -18.62
C ALA A 17 -17.48 11.20 -17.94
N PHE A 18 -17.52 11.35 -16.62
CA PHE A 18 -16.31 11.40 -15.82
C PHE A 18 -15.58 10.09 -16.11
N ALA A 19 -14.28 10.18 -16.41
CA ALA A 19 -13.49 8.98 -16.59
C ALA A 19 -13.58 8.19 -15.27
N ALA A 20 -14.26 7.05 -15.32
CA ALA A 20 -14.37 6.11 -14.22
C ALA A 20 -12.96 5.77 -13.68
N PRO A 21 -12.81 5.44 -12.40
CA PRO A 21 -11.66 4.68 -11.98
C PRO A 21 -11.57 3.50 -12.92
N GLY A 22 -10.36 3.22 -13.46
CA GLY A 22 -10.24 2.30 -14.58
C GLY A 22 -10.67 0.85 -14.30
N LEU A 23 -11.18 0.56 -13.08
CA LEU A 23 -11.62 -0.76 -12.63
C LEU A 23 -13.15 -0.89 -12.73
N THR A 24 -13.60 -1.93 -13.46
CA THR A 24 -15.02 -2.23 -13.67
C THR A 24 -15.28 -3.74 -13.58
N VAL A 25 -16.55 -4.12 -13.45
CA VAL A 25 -17.00 -5.52 -13.50
C VAL A 25 -17.62 -5.82 -14.86
N SER A 26 -17.25 -6.95 -15.45
CA SER A 26 -17.84 -7.44 -16.71
C SER A 26 -18.08 -8.95 -16.62
N GLY A 27 -19.31 -9.35 -16.32
CA GLY A 27 -19.63 -10.75 -16.05
C GLY A 27 -18.87 -11.29 -14.84
N THR A 28 -18.04 -12.30 -15.05
CA THR A 28 -17.18 -12.88 -14.00
C THR A 28 -15.76 -12.31 -13.98
N ASP A 29 -15.50 -11.25 -14.73
CA ASP A 29 -14.18 -10.66 -14.85
C ASP A 29 -14.14 -9.26 -14.20
N LEU A 30 -13.04 -8.96 -13.53
CA LEU A 30 -12.63 -7.59 -13.24
C LEU A 30 -11.84 -7.06 -14.45
N GLN A 31 -12.11 -5.82 -14.84
CA GLN A 31 -11.45 -5.16 -15.96
C GLN A 31 -10.84 -3.84 -15.53
N TYR A 32 -9.60 -3.60 -15.94
CA TYR A 32 -8.96 -2.31 -15.78
C TYR A 32 -8.76 -1.64 -17.15
N ASN A 33 -9.34 -0.46 -17.31
CA ASN A 33 -9.37 0.24 -18.60
C ASN A 33 -9.92 -0.65 -19.76
N GLY A 34 -10.96 -1.44 -19.48
CA GLY A 34 -11.62 -2.32 -20.44
C GLY A 34 -10.86 -3.61 -20.76
N LYS A 35 -9.76 -3.91 -20.09
CA LYS A 35 -9.01 -5.17 -20.22
C LYS A 35 -9.17 -6.01 -18.96
N LYS A 36 -9.38 -7.31 -19.16
CA LYS A 36 -9.40 -8.26 -18.05
C LYS A 36 -8.11 -8.15 -17.24
N ILE A 37 -8.25 -8.03 -15.92
CA ILE A 37 -7.14 -7.95 -14.98
C ILE A 37 -7.25 -9.06 -13.94
N PHE A 38 -6.10 -9.61 -13.56
CA PHE A 38 -5.95 -10.51 -12.42
C PHE A 38 -5.24 -9.78 -11.28
N PHE A 39 -5.84 -9.75 -10.10
CA PHE A 39 -5.22 -9.16 -8.92
C PHE A 39 -4.29 -10.14 -8.24
N SER A 40 -3.00 -9.97 -8.49
CA SER A 40 -1.92 -10.70 -7.83
C SER A 40 -1.37 -9.83 -6.71
N GLY A 41 -1.50 -10.26 -5.46
CA GLY A 41 -1.17 -9.36 -4.37
C GLY A 41 -1.01 -10.02 -3.01
N THR A 42 -0.96 -9.16 -2.00
CA THR A 42 -0.73 -9.55 -0.61
C THR A 42 -1.74 -8.87 0.31
N ASN A 43 -1.88 -9.39 1.53
CA ASN A 43 -2.48 -8.65 2.63
C ASN A 43 -1.39 -7.89 3.38
N LEU A 44 -1.61 -6.62 3.68
CA LEU A 44 -1.05 -5.89 4.79
C LEU A 44 -2.23 -5.47 5.65
N ALA A 45 -2.64 -6.35 6.57
CA ALA A 45 -3.85 -6.08 7.35
C ALA A 45 -3.71 -4.77 8.14
N TRP A 46 -2.53 -4.49 8.67
CA TRP A 46 -2.15 -3.23 9.33
C TRP A 46 -0.63 -3.09 9.34
N SER A 47 -0.15 -1.87 9.33
CA SER A 47 1.25 -1.54 9.63
C SER A 47 1.47 -1.38 11.15
N ASP A 48 0.46 -0.81 11.83
CA ASP A 48 0.35 -0.77 13.29
C ASP A 48 -1.05 -1.23 13.70
N TYR A 49 -1.14 -2.35 14.44
CA TYR A 49 -2.40 -3.05 14.73
C TYR A 49 -3.53 -2.09 15.12
N ASN A 50 -4.61 -2.08 14.33
CA ASN A 50 -5.81 -1.24 14.45
C ASN A 50 -5.57 0.28 14.42
N SER A 51 -4.33 0.77 14.34
CA SER A 51 -3.99 2.17 14.53
C SER A 51 -3.77 2.93 13.23
N ASP A 52 -3.63 2.24 12.10
CA ASP A 52 -3.29 2.83 10.80
C ASP A 52 -4.24 3.96 10.36
N VAL A 53 -5.51 3.91 10.76
CA VAL A 53 -6.51 4.94 10.47
C VAL A 53 -7.04 5.61 11.73
N GLY A 54 -6.23 5.64 12.78
CA GLY A 54 -6.55 6.21 14.10
C GLY A 54 -6.12 7.66 14.28
N ALA A 55 -5.57 7.93 15.47
CA ALA A 55 -5.08 9.25 15.86
C ALA A 55 -3.63 9.52 15.44
N SER A 56 -2.84 8.48 15.20
CA SER A 56 -1.44 8.61 14.77
C SER A 56 -1.33 8.77 13.26
N PRO A 57 -0.28 9.42 12.74
CA PRO A 57 0.06 9.37 11.32
C PRO A 57 0.33 7.93 10.86
N LEU A 58 0.07 7.65 9.58
CA LEU A 58 0.41 6.38 8.94
C LEU A 58 1.92 6.13 9.02
N ASP A 59 2.32 4.89 9.33
CA ASP A 59 3.71 4.47 9.09
C ASP A 59 3.96 4.33 7.58
N GLU A 60 4.38 5.46 6.97
CA GLU A 60 4.64 5.52 5.53
C GLU A 60 5.75 4.54 5.10
N ASN A 61 6.71 4.24 5.99
CA ASN A 61 7.82 3.35 5.63
C ASN A 61 7.33 1.91 5.53
N ALA A 62 6.59 1.43 6.54
CA ALA A 62 6.00 0.10 6.50
C ALA A 62 5.03 -0.05 5.32
N TRP A 63 4.24 1.00 5.02
CA TRP A 63 3.32 0.99 3.90
C TRP A 63 4.04 0.95 2.55
N ARG A 64 5.04 1.83 2.34
CA ARG A 64 5.87 1.82 1.12
C ARG A 64 6.55 0.48 0.90
N LYS A 65 7.14 -0.09 1.95
CA LYS A 65 7.77 -1.41 1.89
C LYS A 65 6.85 -2.48 1.33
N ALA A 66 5.61 -2.53 1.83
CA ALA A 66 4.63 -3.52 1.37
C ALA A 66 4.21 -3.28 -0.09
N VAL A 67 3.98 -2.02 -0.47
CA VAL A 67 3.60 -1.64 -1.83
C VAL A 67 4.74 -1.95 -2.82
N GLU A 68 5.97 -1.54 -2.47
CA GLU A 68 7.16 -1.78 -3.28
C GLU A 68 7.48 -3.26 -3.43
N GLY A 69 7.47 -4.02 -2.31
CA GLY A 69 7.71 -5.45 -2.33
C GLY A 69 6.68 -6.21 -3.17
N THR A 70 5.40 -5.86 -3.04
CA THR A 70 4.33 -6.42 -3.88
C THR A 70 4.56 -6.09 -5.34
N ARG A 71 4.88 -4.84 -5.68
CA ARG A 71 5.14 -4.43 -7.06
C ARG A 71 6.41 -5.04 -7.64
N ALA A 72 7.51 -5.11 -6.89
CA ALA A 72 8.76 -5.74 -7.30
C ALA A 72 8.59 -7.24 -7.59
N ALA A 73 7.63 -7.88 -6.92
CA ALA A 73 7.21 -9.24 -7.22
C ALA A 73 6.25 -9.34 -8.44
N GLY A 74 6.02 -8.25 -9.16
CA GLY A 74 5.09 -8.20 -10.29
C GLY A 74 3.62 -8.15 -9.89
N GLY A 75 3.31 -7.91 -8.61
CA GLY A 75 1.95 -7.78 -8.11
C GLY A 75 1.34 -6.40 -8.34
N ASN A 76 0.04 -6.31 -8.08
CA ASN A 76 -0.77 -5.13 -8.35
C ASN A 76 -1.86 -4.85 -7.30
N ALA A 77 -1.89 -5.58 -6.18
CA ALA A 77 -2.93 -5.39 -5.16
C ALA A 77 -2.41 -5.59 -3.73
N ILE A 78 -2.95 -4.79 -2.82
CA ILE A 78 -2.83 -4.95 -1.37
C ILE A 78 -4.22 -4.89 -0.75
N ARG A 79 -4.49 -5.78 0.22
CA ARG A 79 -5.68 -5.72 1.05
C ARG A 79 -5.33 -5.17 2.42
N TRP A 80 -6.04 -4.12 2.86
CA TRP A 80 -5.75 -3.34 4.05
C TRP A 80 -6.98 -3.19 4.94
N TRP A 81 -6.84 -3.37 6.26
CA TRP A 81 -7.94 -3.26 7.22
C TRP A 81 -7.95 -1.89 7.89
N LEU A 82 -9.14 -1.32 8.03
CA LEU A 82 -9.32 0.05 8.49
C LEU A 82 -9.77 0.10 9.96
N PHE A 83 -11.06 -0.12 10.21
CA PHE A 83 -11.63 0.04 11.55
C PHE A 83 -11.60 -1.26 12.36
N ASN A 84 -11.43 -2.39 11.71
CA ASN A 84 -11.34 -3.74 12.27
C ASN A 84 -12.41 -4.02 13.35
N ASN A 85 -12.10 -3.78 14.65
CA ASN A 85 -12.96 -4.03 15.80
C ASN A 85 -13.46 -2.75 16.49
N MET A 86 -13.21 -1.57 15.90
CA MET A 86 -13.53 -0.23 16.41
C MET A 86 -12.79 0.16 17.71
N SER A 87 -11.74 -0.53 18.14
CA SER A 87 -11.00 -0.18 19.35
C SER A 87 -10.26 1.15 19.25
N GLN A 88 -9.75 1.49 18.07
CA GLN A 88 -8.93 2.69 17.83
C GLN A 88 -9.63 3.74 16.98
N SER A 89 -10.47 3.33 16.05
CA SER A 89 -11.21 4.17 15.12
C SER A 89 -12.50 3.43 14.73
N PRO A 90 -13.62 4.11 14.48
CA PRO A 90 -13.87 5.55 14.54
C PRO A 90 -14.03 6.10 15.97
N THR A 91 -14.35 7.39 16.09
CA THR A 91 -14.69 8.01 17.39
C THR A 91 -16.08 7.56 17.84
N ILE A 92 -16.20 7.13 19.09
CA ILE A 92 -17.43 6.68 19.73
C ILE A 92 -17.75 7.64 20.88
N ASP A 93 -19.02 8.04 21.02
CA ASP A 93 -19.50 8.78 22.17
C ASP A 93 -19.77 7.82 23.34
N GLU A 94 -19.11 8.05 24.47
CA GLU A 94 -19.16 7.16 25.64
C GLU A 94 -20.56 7.03 26.28
N SER A 95 -21.43 8.02 26.09
CA SER A 95 -22.77 8.04 26.71
C SER A 95 -23.82 7.35 25.85
N THR A 96 -23.72 7.47 24.54
CA THR A 96 -24.67 6.91 23.57
C THR A 96 -24.18 5.64 22.89
N HIS A 97 -22.88 5.35 22.98
CA HIS A 97 -22.18 4.29 22.25
C HIS A 97 -22.34 4.36 20.73
N LEU A 98 -22.69 5.53 20.20
CA LEU A 98 -22.79 5.75 18.75
C LEU A 98 -21.50 6.34 18.21
N VAL A 99 -21.17 6.00 16.96
CA VAL A 99 -20.04 6.60 16.27
C VAL A 99 -20.37 8.05 15.88
N THR A 100 -19.42 8.95 16.11
CA THR A 100 -19.59 10.40 15.92
C THR A 100 -18.76 10.98 14.80
N GLY A 101 -17.73 10.26 14.33
CA GLY A 101 -16.88 10.70 13.23
C GLY A 101 -15.61 9.85 13.08
N PRO A 102 -14.85 10.04 12.00
CA PRO A 102 -13.54 9.45 11.87
C PRO A 102 -12.57 10.05 12.90
N LYS A 103 -11.52 9.33 13.26
CA LYS A 103 -10.41 9.87 14.05
C LYS A 103 -9.65 10.93 13.24
N GLU A 104 -8.81 11.68 13.94
CA GLU A 104 -8.11 12.86 13.43
C GLU A 104 -7.34 12.59 12.12
N ASN A 105 -6.61 11.49 12.04
CA ASN A 105 -5.78 11.16 10.88
C ASN A 105 -6.42 10.18 9.89
N THR A 106 -7.62 9.67 10.15
CA THR A 106 -8.26 8.63 9.32
C THR A 106 -8.22 8.93 7.83
N ILE A 107 -8.76 10.07 7.41
CA ILE A 107 -8.86 10.44 5.99
C ILE A 107 -7.46 10.76 5.41
N ALA A 108 -6.62 11.43 6.18
CA ALA A 108 -5.27 11.79 5.73
C ALA A 108 -4.41 10.54 5.50
N ASN A 109 -4.47 9.57 6.43
CA ASN A 109 -3.75 8.30 6.31
C ASN A 109 -4.24 7.46 5.13
N MET A 110 -5.57 7.38 4.94
CA MET A 110 -6.13 6.67 3.78
C MET A 110 -5.68 7.27 2.45
N LYS A 111 -5.72 8.60 2.32
CA LYS A 111 -5.21 9.29 1.12
C LYS A 111 -3.73 9.03 0.90
N LYS A 112 -2.92 9.16 1.95
CA LYS A 112 -1.49 8.91 1.88
C LYS A 112 -1.18 7.48 1.43
N ALA A 113 -1.87 6.49 1.99
CA ALA A 113 -1.71 5.08 1.61
C ALA A 113 -2.06 4.85 0.13
N LEU A 114 -3.16 5.44 -0.34
CA LEU A 114 -3.58 5.34 -1.74
C LEU A 114 -2.65 6.10 -2.70
N ASP A 115 -2.18 7.30 -2.32
CA ASP A 115 -1.21 8.06 -3.12
C ASP A 115 0.07 7.24 -3.34
N ILE A 116 0.60 6.62 -2.28
CA ILE A 116 1.77 5.74 -2.36
C ILE A 116 1.47 4.52 -3.26
N ALA A 117 0.32 3.87 -3.09
CA ALA A 117 -0.04 2.73 -3.92
C ALA A 117 -0.20 3.12 -5.41
N GLU A 118 -0.75 4.31 -5.71
CA GLU A 118 -0.86 4.84 -7.08
C GLU A 118 0.52 5.07 -7.71
N GLU A 119 1.51 5.54 -6.95
CA GLU A 119 2.88 5.73 -7.45
C GLU A 119 3.40 4.45 -8.12
N TYR A 120 3.14 3.29 -7.51
CA TYR A 120 3.63 1.97 -7.96
C TYR A 120 2.66 1.18 -8.84
N GLY A 121 1.47 1.70 -9.12
CA GLY A 121 0.45 0.97 -9.88
C GLY A 121 -0.09 -0.25 -9.13
N VAL A 122 -0.24 -0.11 -7.81
CA VAL A 122 -0.86 -1.08 -6.92
C VAL A 122 -2.22 -0.54 -6.49
N MET A 123 -3.24 -1.39 -6.48
CA MET A 123 -4.58 -1.05 -6.00
C MET A 123 -4.82 -1.60 -4.59
N VAL A 124 -5.67 -0.93 -3.82
CA VAL A 124 -5.92 -1.23 -2.42
C VAL A 124 -7.36 -1.65 -2.21
N SER A 125 -7.56 -2.88 -1.70
CA SER A 125 -8.85 -3.33 -1.13
C SER A 125 -8.93 -2.83 0.31
N MET A 126 -9.88 -1.94 0.59
CA MET A 126 -10.06 -1.28 1.88
C MET A 126 -11.12 -2.01 2.70
N CYS A 127 -10.72 -2.87 3.63
CA CYS A 127 -11.61 -3.63 4.49
C CYS A 127 -12.04 -2.81 5.71
N LEU A 128 -13.34 -2.53 5.85
CA LEU A 128 -13.86 -1.67 6.91
C LEU A 128 -13.80 -2.35 8.28
N PHE A 129 -14.34 -3.55 8.41
CA PHE A 129 -14.50 -4.24 9.69
C PHE A 129 -14.07 -5.71 9.62
N SER A 130 -13.94 -6.35 10.79
CA SER A 130 -13.69 -7.78 10.91
C SER A 130 -14.66 -8.42 11.91
N HIS A 131 -14.78 -9.76 11.85
CA HIS A 131 -15.48 -10.53 12.87
C HIS A 131 -15.02 -10.21 14.31
N ASN A 132 -13.83 -9.65 14.47
CA ASN A 132 -13.28 -9.20 15.75
C ASN A 132 -14.18 -8.19 16.48
N LEU A 133 -15.12 -7.53 15.79
CA LEU A 133 -16.17 -6.72 16.43
C LEU A 133 -16.90 -7.45 17.55
N MET A 134 -17.11 -8.77 17.40
CA MET A 134 -17.87 -9.59 18.35
C MET A 134 -16.99 -10.42 19.30
N GLU A 135 -15.70 -10.09 19.39
CA GLU A 135 -14.75 -10.74 20.31
C GLU A 135 -14.27 -9.76 21.40
N PRO A 136 -14.99 -9.64 22.53
CA PRO A 136 -14.74 -8.60 23.53
C PRO A 136 -13.36 -8.68 24.19
N ASN A 137 -12.74 -9.85 24.22
CA ASN A 137 -11.44 -10.07 24.88
C ASN A 137 -10.31 -10.28 23.88
N GLN A 138 -10.57 -10.15 22.56
CA GLN A 138 -9.56 -10.37 21.51
C GLN A 138 -8.73 -11.66 21.73
N TRP A 139 -9.41 -12.72 22.22
CA TRP A 139 -8.79 -14.01 22.62
C TRP A 139 -7.60 -13.87 23.60
N GLY A 140 -7.51 -12.75 24.33
CA GLY A 140 -6.38 -12.45 25.22
C GLY A 140 -5.09 -12.05 24.51
N LEU A 141 -5.13 -11.86 23.19
CA LEU A 141 -3.95 -11.51 22.39
C LEU A 141 -3.56 -10.02 22.52
N TYR A 142 -4.55 -9.17 22.79
CA TYR A 142 -4.37 -7.72 22.91
C TYR A 142 -5.07 -7.20 24.16
N ASN A 143 -4.43 -6.23 24.85
CA ASN A 143 -5.00 -5.58 26.05
C ASN A 143 -6.06 -4.50 25.70
N GLU A 144 -6.71 -4.62 24.56
CA GLU A 144 -7.72 -3.66 24.10
C GLU A 144 -9.05 -3.92 24.78
N LYS A 145 -9.64 -2.87 25.30
CA LYS A 145 -11.03 -2.88 25.77
C LYS A 145 -11.93 -2.41 24.62
N LEU A 146 -12.71 -3.32 24.08
CA LEU A 146 -13.73 -2.97 23.11
C LEU A 146 -14.96 -2.39 23.79
N ASP A 147 -15.52 -1.34 23.19
CA ASP A 147 -16.91 -0.95 23.48
C ASP A 147 -17.84 -1.91 22.75
N ILE A 148 -18.08 -3.07 23.40
CA ILE A 148 -18.94 -4.11 22.81
C ILE A 148 -20.38 -3.63 22.61
N THR A 149 -20.84 -2.65 23.38
CA THR A 149 -22.17 -2.05 23.22
C THR A 149 -22.20 -1.26 21.91
N ALA A 150 -21.18 -0.47 21.61
CA ALA A 150 -21.06 0.23 20.34
C ALA A 150 -21.00 -0.74 19.16
N ASN A 151 -20.22 -1.83 19.30
CA ASN A 151 -20.10 -2.86 18.28
C ASN A 151 -21.45 -3.57 18.02
N GLU A 152 -22.22 -3.89 19.06
CA GLU A 152 -23.57 -4.46 18.90
C GLU A 152 -24.54 -3.44 18.28
N LEU A 153 -24.48 -2.17 18.71
CA LEU A 153 -25.32 -1.09 18.16
C LEU A 153 -25.03 -0.80 16.68
N LEU A 154 -23.80 -1.04 16.21
CA LEU A 154 -23.46 -0.87 14.80
C LEU A 154 -24.44 -1.59 13.86
N PHE A 155 -24.98 -2.74 14.29
CA PHE A 155 -25.93 -3.56 13.53
C PHE A 155 -27.40 -3.23 13.77
N GLU A 156 -27.69 -2.23 14.61
CA GLU A 156 -29.03 -1.68 14.81
C GLU A 156 -29.23 -0.44 13.93
N ASP A 157 -30.49 -0.07 13.64
CA ASP A 157 -30.79 1.02 12.71
C ASP A 157 -30.12 2.35 13.08
N ALA A 158 -30.12 2.69 14.37
CA ALA A 158 -29.50 3.93 14.85
C ALA A 158 -27.98 3.92 14.70
N GLY A 159 -27.32 2.81 15.04
CA GLY A 159 -25.87 2.67 14.94
C GLY A 159 -25.41 2.55 13.49
N THR A 160 -26.10 1.77 12.66
CA THR A 160 -25.85 1.71 11.21
C THR A 160 -25.95 3.10 10.58
N LYS A 161 -27.03 3.84 10.91
CA LYS A 161 -27.21 5.20 10.42
C LYS A 161 -26.11 6.14 10.90
N ALA A 162 -25.75 6.08 12.18
CA ALA A 162 -24.68 6.92 12.74
C ALA A 162 -23.34 6.65 12.05
N PHE A 163 -22.99 5.38 11.80
CA PHE A 163 -21.78 5.02 11.05
C PHE A 163 -21.81 5.54 9.61
N ILE A 164 -22.92 5.33 8.90
CA ILE A 164 -23.06 5.78 7.52
C ILE A 164 -22.92 7.30 7.42
N ASP A 165 -23.66 8.04 8.24
CA ASP A 165 -23.73 9.50 8.13
C ASP A 165 -22.45 10.18 8.63
N ASN A 166 -21.92 9.72 9.77
CA ASN A 166 -20.84 10.40 10.46
C ASN A 166 -19.43 9.94 10.02
N VAL A 167 -19.31 8.72 9.50
CA VAL A 167 -17.99 8.14 9.14
C VAL A 167 -17.93 7.76 7.67
N LEU A 168 -18.80 6.85 7.21
CA LEU A 168 -18.68 6.26 5.89
C LEU A 168 -18.79 7.30 4.77
N ILE A 169 -19.87 8.08 4.75
CA ILE A 169 -20.11 9.09 3.70
C ILE A 169 -18.99 10.16 3.69
N PRO A 170 -18.58 10.75 4.83
CA PRO A 170 -17.42 11.65 4.85
C PRO A 170 -16.13 11.04 4.31
N VAL A 171 -15.84 9.78 4.68
CA VAL A 171 -14.64 9.07 4.21
C VAL A 171 -14.74 8.77 2.72
N VAL A 172 -15.83 8.16 2.25
CA VAL A 172 -16.04 7.83 0.84
C VAL A 172 -15.98 9.08 -0.04
N LYS A 173 -16.59 10.20 0.38
CA LYS A 173 -16.49 11.48 -0.35
C LYS A 173 -15.06 12.03 -0.40
N ALA A 174 -14.31 11.87 0.67
CA ALA A 174 -12.95 12.40 0.74
C ALA A 174 -11.96 11.59 -0.09
N ILE A 175 -12.14 10.27 -0.16
CA ILE A 175 -11.34 9.34 -0.97
C ILE A 175 -11.82 9.37 -2.43
N GLY A 176 -13.14 9.36 -2.64
CA GLY A 176 -13.76 9.41 -3.99
C GLY A 176 -13.23 8.29 -4.88
N ASN A 177 -13.06 8.64 -6.13
CA ASN A 177 -12.54 7.77 -7.19
C ASN A 177 -11.01 7.80 -7.24
N HIS A 178 -10.34 7.59 -6.12
CA HIS A 178 -8.88 7.50 -6.11
C HIS A 178 -8.43 6.32 -7.00
N LYS A 179 -7.45 6.55 -7.89
CA LYS A 179 -7.03 5.55 -8.90
C LYS A 179 -6.45 4.28 -8.32
N ALA A 180 -5.94 4.32 -7.09
CA ALA A 180 -5.47 3.15 -6.38
C ALA A 180 -6.55 2.48 -5.51
N LEU A 181 -7.77 3.00 -5.45
CA LEU A 181 -8.86 2.33 -4.75
C LEU A 181 -9.38 1.17 -5.59
N MET A 182 -9.26 -0.05 -5.06
CA MET A 182 -9.80 -1.25 -5.69
C MET A 182 -11.26 -1.48 -5.31
N THR A 183 -11.55 -1.45 -4.01
CA THR A 183 -12.88 -1.73 -3.47
C THR A 183 -13.01 -1.25 -2.03
N TRP A 184 -14.24 -0.98 -1.63
CA TRP A 184 -14.66 -0.93 -0.25
C TRP A 184 -15.12 -2.34 0.15
N GLU A 185 -14.37 -3.01 0.99
CA GLU A 185 -14.73 -4.32 1.53
C GLU A 185 -15.43 -4.12 2.88
N VAL A 186 -16.68 -4.59 3.01
CA VAL A 186 -17.46 -4.31 4.21
C VAL A 186 -16.92 -5.07 5.42
N PHE A 187 -16.62 -6.35 5.26
CA PHE A 187 -16.15 -7.21 6.35
C PHE A 187 -15.05 -8.17 5.93
N ASN A 188 -14.15 -8.42 6.87
CA ASN A 188 -13.34 -9.62 6.94
C ASN A 188 -14.12 -10.68 7.73
N GLU A 189 -14.36 -11.83 7.09
CA GLU A 189 -14.92 -13.07 7.68
C GLU A 189 -16.17 -12.86 8.57
N PRO A 190 -17.21 -12.19 8.08
CA PRO A 190 -18.39 -11.88 8.89
C PRO A 190 -19.10 -13.13 9.44
N GLU A 191 -18.88 -14.29 8.84
CA GLU A 191 -19.42 -15.57 9.30
C GLU A 191 -18.92 -15.94 10.70
N GLY A 192 -17.76 -15.42 11.11
CA GLY A 192 -17.22 -15.60 12.46
C GLY A 192 -18.15 -15.08 13.56
N MET A 193 -18.96 -14.07 13.24
CA MET A 193 -19.88 -13.41 14.18
C MET A 193 -21.25 -14.09 14.28
N THR A 194 -21.54 -15.16 13.53
CA THR A 194 -22.89 -15.71 13.50
C THR A 194 -22.95 -17.22 13.72
N SER A 195 -23.95 -17.68 14.49
CA SER A 195 -24.17 -19.10 14.76
C SER A 195 -24.62 -19.87 13.52
N GLU A 196 -25.28 -19.21 12.57
CA GLU A 196 -25.78 -19.79 11.32
C GLU A 196 -24.66 -20.27 10.40
N CYS A 197 -23.44 -19.74 10.60
CA CYS A 197 -22.24 -20.15 9.86
C CYS A 197 -21.21 -20.88 10.73
N SER A 198 -21.59 -21.36 11.91
CA SER A 198 -20.67 -21.95 12.90
C SER A 198 -19.57 -20.98 13.34
N GLY A 199 -19.94 -19.71 13.53
CA GLY A 199 -19.01 -18.65 13.93
C GLY A 199 -18.29 -18.95 15.24
N TRP A 200 -17.12 -18.33 15.40
CA TRP A 200 -16.18 -18.62 16.48
C TRP A 200 -15.99 -17.50 17.50
N THR A 201 -16.51 -16.28 17.25
CA THR A 201 -16.41 -15.17 18.22
C THR A 201 -17.24 -15.47 19.47
N THR A 202 -16.88 -14.84 20.60
CA THR A 202 -17.58 -15.03 21.88
C THR A 202 -19.03 -14.53 21.83
N LYS A 203 -19.24 -13.34 21.27
CA LYS A 203 -20.58 -12.79 21.00
C LYS A 203 -21.05 -13.22 19.62
N LYS A 204 -22.35 -13.37 19.45
CA LYS A 204 -22.97 -13.73 18.17
C LYS A 204 -24.00 -12.72 17.74
N MET A 205 -24.07 -12.54 16.43
CA MET A 205 -25.04 -11.69 15.74
C MET A 205 -25.88 -12.57 14.80
N ALA A 206 -27.15 -12.26 14.67
CA ALA A 206 -27.98 -12.93 13.66
C ALA A 206 -27.47 -12.58 12.25
N LEU A 207 -27.36 -13.57 11.37
CA LEU A 207 -26.86 -13.39 10.00
C LEU A 207 -27.64 -12.29 9.26
N ALA A 208 -28.96 -12.25 9.43
CA ALA A 208 -29.82 -11.21 8.81
C ALA A 208 -29.43 -9.78 9.19
N LYS A 209 -28.93 -9.55 10.42
CA LYS A 209 -28.45 -8.21 10.84
C LYS A 209 -27.13 -7.85 10.13
N ILE A 210 -26.23 -8.81 9.97
CA ILE A 210 -24.97 -8.62 9.25
C ILE A 210 -25.25 -8.34 7.78
N GLN A 211 -26.16 -9.10 7.17
CA GLN A 211 -26.62 -8.89 5.79
C GLN A 211 -27.29 -7.51 5.61
N LYS A 212 -28.15 -7.12 6.56
CA LYS A 212 -28.79 -5.79 6.55
C LYS A 212 -27.76 -4.67 6.59
N PHE A 213 -26.79 -4.76 7.50
CA PHE A 213 -25.69 -3.78 7.59
C PHE A 213 -24.89 -3.72 6.28
N THR A 214 -24.50 -4.86 5.74
CA THR A 214 -23.79 -4.96 4.46
C THR A 214 -24.57 -4.29 3.33
N ASN A 215 -25.87 -4.57 3.21
CA ASN A 215 -26.74 -3.95 2.21
C ASN A 215 -26.79 -2.43 2.37
N LYS A 216 -26.99 -1.91 3.59
CA LYS A 216 -27.08 -0.46 3.87
C LYS A 216 -25.76 0.24 3.57
N VAL A 217 -24.62 -0.35 3.95
CA VAL A 217 -23.29 0.19 3.68
C VAL A 217 -23.01 0.21 2.17
N ALA A 218 -23.26 -0.89 1.47
CA ALA A 218 -23.06 -0.95 0.02
C ALA A 218 -23.93 0.08 -0.70
N ALA A 219 -25.22 0.19 -0.33
CA ALA A 219 -26.12 1.18 -0.90
C ALA A 219 -25.64 2.62 -0.65
N ALA A 220 -25.11 2.91 0.54
CA ALA A 220 -24.60 4.23 0.87
C ALA A 220 -23.34 4.58 0.04
N ILE A 221 -22.46 3.61 -0.22
CA ILE A 221 -21.27 3.79 -1.08
C ILE A 221 -21.71 4.05 -2.51
N HIS A 222 -22.56 3.19 -3.10
CA HIS A 222 -23.06 3.35 -4.47
C HIS A 222 -23.89 4.62 -4.66
N ALA A 223 -24.53 5.14 -3.62
CA ALA A 223 -25.23 6.42 -3.67
C ALA A 223 -24.27 7.63 -3.75
N GLN A 224 -23.02 7.48 -3.31
CA GLN A 224 -21.99 8.52 -3.51
C GLN A 224 -21.42 8.48 -4.92
N ASP A 225 -21.12 7.28 -5.40
CA ASP A 225 -20.63 7.04 -6.75
C ASP A 225 -20.96 5.58 -7.14
N PRO A 226 -21.80 5.33 -8.14
CA PRO A 226 -22.20 3.98 -8.55
C PRO A 226 -21.05 3.17 -9.21
N GLU A 227 -19.91 3.81 -9.48
CA GLU A 227 -18.73 3.15 -10.04
C GLU A 227 -17.77 2.63 -8.96
N LEU A 228 -17.99 3.00 -7.69
CA LEU A 228 -17.21 2.47 -6.56
C LEU A 228 -17.60 1.01 -6.32
N LEU A 229 -16.62 0.12 -6.36
CA LEU A 229 -16.86 -1.30 -6.16
C LEU A 229 -16.95 -1.65 -4.66
N VAL A 230 -17.88 -2.53 -4.33
CA VAL A 230 -18.10 -3.04 -2.96
C VAL A 230 -17.97 -4.55 -2.93
N SER A 231 -17.29 -5.09 -1.90
CA SER A 231 -17.12 -6.52 -1.67
C SER A 231 -17.22 -6.89 -0.19
N THR A 232 -17.12 -8.18 0.13
CA THR A 232 -16.94 -8.70 1.50
C THR A 232 -16.08 -9.96 1.46
N GLY A 233 -15.18 -10.13 2.45
CA GLY A 233 -14.28 -11.27 2.58
C GLY A 233 -14.94 -12.41 3.36
N SER A 234 -15.45 -13.42 2.67
CA SER A 234 -16.04 -14.60 3.31
C SER A 234 -14.97 -15.60 3.75
N VAL A 235 -15.09 -16.14 4.96
CA VAL A 235 -14.15 -17.15 5.49
C VAL A 235 -14.09 -18.42 4.63
N ASN A 236 -15.13 -18.70 3.87
CA ASN A 236 -15.22 -19.92 3.10
C ASN A 236 -16.20 -19.78 1.92
N ILE A 237 -15.78 -20.24 0.76
CA ILE A 237 -16.55 -20.12 -0.49
C ILE A 237 -17.96 -20.73 -0.38
N LYS A 238 -18.19 -21.72 0.48
CA LYS A 238 -19.50 -22.33 0.72
C LYS A 238 -20.54 -21.37 1.30
N TYR A 239 -20.11 -20.26 1.89
CA TYR A 239 -20.97 -19.25 2.51
C TYR A 239 -21.31 -18.10 1.56
N GLN A 240 -20.72 -18.02 0.37
CA GLN A 240 -20.97 -16.93 -0.60
C GLN A 240 -22.44 -16.76 -0.94
N LYS A 241 -23.25 -17.81 -0.95
CA LYS A 241 -24.70 -17.73 -1.17
C LYS A 241 -25.44 -16.79 -0.21
N TYR A 242 -24.89 -16.53 0.97
CA TYR A 242 -25.48 -15.60 1.94
C TYR A 242 -25.23 -14.14 1.56
N TRP A 243 -24.31 -13.89 0.65
CA TRP A 243 -23.92 -12.57 0.16
C TRP A 243 -24.47 -12.27 -1.25
N ASN A 244 -25.33 -13.16 -1.79
CA ASN A 244 -26.05 -12.95 -3.05
C ASN A 244 -26.93 -11.70 -2.98
N ASP A 245 -27.14 -11.05 -4.11
CA ASP A 245 -27.95 -9.82 -4.20
C ASP A 245 -29.34 -9.99 -3.58
N ALA A 246 -30.02 -11.08 -3.91
CA ALA A 246 -31.36 -11.37 -3.36
C ALA A 246 -31.36 -11.47 -1.83
N ALA A 247 -30.33 -12.06 -1.22
CA ALA A 247 -30.21 -12.21 0.22
C ALA A 247 -29.96 -10.85 0.90
N LEU A 248 -29.06 -10.04 0.34
CA LEU A 248 -28.74 -8.71 0.86
C LEU A 248 -29.93 -7.76 0.74
N ILE A 249 -30.60 -7.72 -0.42
CA ILE A 249 -31.78 -6.89 -0.65
C ILE A 249 -32.94 -7.31 0.29
N ALA A 250 -33.18 -8.62 0.45
CA ALA A 250 -34.21 -9.10 1.36
C ALA A 250 -33.96 -8.70 2.82
N ALA A 251 -32.69 -8.65 3.26
CA ALA A 251 -32.33 -8.28 4.62
C ALA A 251 -32.36 -6.76 4.86
N GLY A 252 -31.86 -5.96 3.91
CA GLY A 252 -31.65 -4.51 4.10
C GLY A 252 -32.63 -3.61 3.36
N GLY A 253 -33.25 -4.07 2.28
CA GLY A 253 -34.26 -3.35 1.52
C GLY A 253 -33.74 -2.41 0.43
N GLU A 254 -32.42 -2.15 0.36
CA GLU A 254 -31.84 -1.27 -0.67
C GLU A 254 -31.51 -2.04 -1.93
N ALA A 255 -32.13 -1.66 -3.06
CA ALA A 255 -31.96 -2.35 -4.33
C ALA A 255 -30.53 -2.26 -4.90
N ASN A 256 -29.81 -1.17 -4.60
CA ASN A 256 -28.41 -0.95 -4.96
C ASN A 256 -27.42 -1.35 -3.86
N GLY A 257 -27.91 -1.99 -2.79
CA GLY A 257 -27.09 -2.45 -1.67
C GLY A 257 -26.53 -3.85 -1.90
N THR A 258 -25.84 -4.06 -3.01
CA THR A 258 -25.29 -5.34 -3.45
C THR A 258 -23.77 -5.30 -3.54
N LEU A 259 -23.13 -6.46 -3.60
CA LEU A 259 -21.69 -6.57 -3.82
C LEU A 259 -21.40 -6.65 -5.32
N ASP A 260 -20.35 -6.00 -5.78
CA ASP A 260 -19.95 -6.01 -7.19
C ASP A 260 -19.15 -7.27 -7.52
N PHE A 261 -18.36 -7.73 -6.59
CA PHE A 261 -17.62 -8.98 -6.69
C PHE A 261 -17.49 -9.64 -5.32
N PHE A 262 -17.05 -10.89 -5.31
CA PHE A 262 -16.90 -11.68 -4.10
C PHE A 262 -15.44 -11.88 -3.74
N GLN A 263 -15.18 -12.09 -2.43
CA GLN A 263 -13.91 -12.56 -1.92
C GLN A 263 -14.14 -13.80 -1.06
N THR A 264 -13.20 -14.74 -1.10
CA THR A 264 -13.20 -15.93 -0.26
C THR A 264 -11.82 -16.17 0.32
N HIS A 265 -11.78 -16.71 1.54
CA HIS A 265 -10.53 -17.10 2.20
C HIS A 265 -10.40 -18.63 2.17
N TYR A 266 -9.16 -19.11 2.13
CA TYR A 266 -8.86 -20.52 2.18
C TYR A 266 -7.60 -20.83 2.99
N TYR A 267 -7.80 -21.63 4.04
CA TYR A 267 -6.72 -22.12 4.87
C TYR A 267 -6.80 -23.64 5.00
N PRO A 268 -5.84 -24.41 4.45
CA PRO A 268 -5.92 -25.86 4.33
C PRO A 268 -5.97 -26.58 5.69
N TYR A 269 -5.50 -25.96 6.77
CA TYR A 269 -5.55 -26.54 8.10
C TYR A 269 -6.96 -26.52 8.74
N TRP A 270 -7.86 -25.65 8.29
CA TRP A 270 -9.25 -25.59 8.77
C TRP A 270 -10.28 -26.04 7.73
N GLN A 271 -9.87 -26.08 6.47
CA GLN A 271 -10.75 -26.32 5.34
C GLN A 271 -10.26 -27.51 4.51
N ASN A 272 -11.16 -28.19 3.81
CA ASN A 272 -10.83 -29.32 2.96
C ASN A 272 -10.82 -28.96 1.48
N ASP A 273 -10.34 -29.88 0.63
CA ASP A 273 -10.22 -29.65 -0.81
C ASP A 273 -11.56 -29.41 -1.51
N ALA A 274 -12.68 -29.85 -0.92
CA ALA A 274 -14.00 -29.62 -1.51
C ALA A 274 -14.38 -28.13 -1.59
N VAL A 275 -13.74 -27.29 -0.78
CA VAL A 275 -13.91 -25.81 -0.77
C VAL A 275 -12.64 -25.08 -1.24
N SER A 276 -11.61 -25.81 -1.65
CA SER A 276 -10.34 -25.21 -2.08
C SER A 276 -10.48 -24.52 -3.44
N PRO A 277 -10.20 -23.20 -3.52
CA PRO A 277 -10.19 -22.49 -4.78
C PRO A 277 -8.97 -22.81 -5.65
N PHE A 278 -7.99 -23.55 -5.11
CA PHE A 278 -6.81 -23.98 -5.83
C PHE A 278 -6.94 -25.39 -6.44
N VAL A 279 -8.02 -26.09 -6.13
CA VAL A 279 -8.37 -27.42 -6.67
C VAL A 279 -9.58 -27.32 -7.59
N ASN A 280 -10.48 -26.37 -7.33
CA ASN A 280 -11.73 -26.20 -8.07
C ASN A 280 -11.76 -24.82 -8.75
N THR A 281 -12.31 -24.74 -9.97
CA THR A 281 -12.47 -23.48 -10.68
C THR A 281 -13.56 -22.61 -10.06
N ALA A 282 -13.50 -21.29 -10.31
CA ALA A 282 -14.52 -20.35 -9.84
C ALA A 282 -15.93 -20.74 -10.31
N ALA A 283 -16.07 -21.15 -11.57
CA ALA A 283 -17.34 -21.59 -12.14
C ALA A 283 -17.90 -22.87 -11.50
N GLN A 284 -17.04 -23.85 -11.20
CA GLN A 284 -17.43 -25.06 -10.47
C GLN A 284 -17.96 -24.72 -9.08
N MET A 285 -17.29 -23.80 -8.39
CA MET A 285 -17.65 -23.38 -7.04
C MET A 285 -18.96 -22.58 -7.02
N ALA A 286 -19.16 -21.67 -7.99
CA ALA A 286 -20.41 -20.93 -8.11
C ALA A 286 -21.61 -21.86 -8.30
N THR A 287 -21.47 -22.84 -9.17
CA THR A 287 -22.51 -23.86 -9.39
C THR A 287 -22.74 -24.71 -8.13
N LYS A 288 -21.67 -25.20 -7.51
CA LYS A 288 -21.74 -26.09 -6.36
C LYS A 288 -22.38 -25.45 -5.14
N TYR A 289 -22.10 -24.18 -4.89
CA TYR A 289 -22.55 -23.46 -3.68
C TYR A 289 -23.64 -22.44 -3.95
N SER A 290 -24.13 -22.35 -5.17
CA SER A 290 -25.31 -21.54 -5.57
C SER A 290 -25.18 -20.07 -5.21
N TYR A 291 -24.03 -19.47 -5.51
CA TYR A 291 -23.84 -18.03 -5.41
C TYR A 291 -23.87 -17.35 -6.79
N ASP A 292 -24.14 -16.05 -6.80
CA ASP A 292 -24.28 -15.25 -8.02
C ASP A 292 -23.00 -15.32 -8.88
N SER A 293 -23.19 -15.28 -10.20
CA SER A 293 -22.08 -15.32 -11.16
C SER A 293 -21.40 -13.94 -11.23
N LYS A 294 -20.51 -13.67 -10.29
CA LYS A 294 -19.71 -12.45 -10.18
C LYS A 294 -18.22 -12.80 -10.13
N PRO A 295 -17.31 -11.82 -10.36
CA PRO A 295 -15.89 -12.05 -10.15
C PRO A 295 -15.62 -12.55 -8.73
N MET A 296 -14.66 -13.45 -8.56
CA MET A 296 -14.26 -13.99 -7.26
C MET A 296 -12.77 -13.80 -7.06
N ILE A 297 -12.38 -13.15 -5.96
CA ILE A 297 -11.00 -13.04 -5.51
C ILE A 297 -10.77 -14.01 -4.36
N ILE A 298 -9.60 -14.64 -4.30
CA ILE A 298 -9.12 -15.33 -3.12
C ILE A 298 -8.47 -14.29 -2.23
N GLY A 299 -9.24 -13.74 -1.27
CA GLY A 299 -8.85 -12.60 -0.43
C GLY A 299 -7.77 -12.93 0.58
N GLU A 300 -7.71 -14.21 1.03
CA GLU A 300 -6.66 -14.72 1.90
C GLU A 300 -6.34 -16.19 1.61
N PHE A 301 -5.05 -16.49 1.70
CA PHE A 301 -4.50 -17.84 1.76
C PHE A 301 -3.09 -17.76 2.36
N PRO A 302 -2.55 -18.85 2.97
CA PRO A 302 -1.25 -18.78 3.62
C PRO A 302 -0.14 -18.45 2.63
N ALA A 303 0.66 -17.41 2.92
CA ALA A 303 1.84 -17.05 2.14
C ALA A 303 2.95 -18.10 2.21
N SER A 304 2.97 -18.89 3.30
CA SER A 304 3.90 -19.99 3.52
C SER A 304 3.23 -21.04 4.43
N GLY A 305 3.91 -22.13 4.74
CA GLY A 305 3.42 -23.10 5.73
C GLY A 305 2.36 -24.08 5.23
N TRP A 306 2.13 -24.18 3.91
CA TRP A 306 1.18 -25.14 3.33
C TRP A 306 1.51 -26.60 3.65
N ALA A 307 2.79 -26.91 3.81
CA ALA A 307 3.34 -28.24 4.07
C ALA A 307 4.18 -28.26 5.35
N GLY A 308 3.91 -27.37 6.31
CA GLY A 308 4.69 -27.29 7.55
C GLY A 308 4.60 -28.54 8.40
N ASP A 309 5.58 -28.73 9.29
CA ASP A 309 5.77 -29.88 10.18
C ASP A 309 4.60 -30.15 11.15
N THR A 310 3.62 -29.25 11.20
CA THR A 310 2.42 -29.35 12.06
C THR A 310 1.21 -29.95 11.35
N TYR A 311 1.38 -30.48 10.15
CA TYR A 311 0.30 -31.18 9.46
C TYR A 311 -0.19 -32.39 10.27
N THR A 312 -1.42 -32.29 10.78
CA THR A 312 -2.06 -33.45 11.41
C THR A 312 -2.36 -34.55 10.37
N ALA A 313 -2.51 -35.80 10.80
CA ALA A 313 -2.84 -36.89 9.90
C ALA A 313 -4.12 -36.65 9.08
N SER A 314 -5.08 -35.86 9.61
CA SER A 314 -6.29 -35.45 8.89
C SER A 314 -6.00 -34.47 7.75
N MET A 315 -4.91 -33.73 7.83
CA MET A 315 -4.47 -32.78 6.80
C MET A 315 -3.59 -33.46 5.76
N ALA A 316 -2.88 -34.53 6.11
CA ALA A 316 -2.10 -35.35 5.16
C ALA A 316 -2.93 -35.96 4.02
N ALA A 317 -4.25 -36.09 4.22
CA ALA A 317 -5.19 -36.54 3.19
C ALA A 317 -5.65 -35.43 2.22
N LYS A 318 -5.22 -34.17 2.43
CA LYS A 318 -5.57 -33.03 1.57
C LYS A 318 -4.56 -32.92 0.44
N THR A 319 -5.02 -32.36 -0.67
CA THR A 319 -4.13 -32.01 -1.79
C THR A 319 -3.09 -30.99 -1.31
N GLN A 320 -1.83 -31.40 -1.31
CA GLN A 320 -0.72 -30.50 -0.96
C GLN A 320 -0.47 -29.57 -2.15
N ILE A 321 -0.81 -28.30 -1.96
CA ILE A 321 -0.54 -27.24 -2.92
C ILE A 321 0.54 -26.37 -2.31
N THR A 322 1.59 -26.07 -3.06
CA THR A 322 2.62 -25.14 -2.61
C THR A 322 2.16 -23.70 -2.82
N THR A 323 2.70 -22.77 -2.05
CA THR A 323 2.47 -21.33 -2.28
C THR A 323 2.85 -20.94 -3.71
N GLU A 324 3.89 -21.56 -4.26
CA GLU A 324 4.33 -21.36 -5.64
C GLU A 324 3.23 -21.64 -6.68
N GLU A 325 2.38 -22.61 -6.43
CA GLU A 325 1.30 -22.98 -7.35
C GLU A 325 0.04 -22.13 -7.19
N CYS A 326 -0.15 -21.48 -6.03
CA CYS A 326 -1.44 -20.85 -5.69
C CYS A 326 -1.87 -19.78 -6.68
N TYR A 327 -0.98 -18.82 -7.01
CA TYR A 327 -1.33 -17.76 -7.96
C TYR A 327 -1.62 -18.32 -9.35
N ARG A 328 -0.84 -19.27 -9.82
CA ARG A 328 -1.06 -19.95 -11.11
C ARG A 328 -2.40 -20.68 -11.12
N LYS A 329 -2.71 -21.46 -10.09
CA LYS A 329 -3.96 -22.22 -9.99
C LYS A 329 -5.17 -21.29 -9.88
N ALA A 330 -5.06 -20.18 -9.16
CA ALA A 330 -6.10 -19.17 -9.09
C ALA A 330 -6.35 -18.53 -10.48
N PHE A 331 -5.29 -18.13 -11.17
CA PHE A 331 -5.36 -17.56 -12.51
C PHE A 331 -6.01 -18.54 -13.50
N ASP A 332 -5.48 -19.76 -13.59
CA ASP A 332 -5.99 -20.81 -14.49
C ASP A 332 -7.41 -21.27 -14.11
N GLY A 333 -7.75 -21.18 -12.82
CA GLY A 333 -9.07 -21.51 -12.28
C GLY A 333 -10.16 -20.47 -12.56
N GLY A 334 -9.81 -19.36 -13.19
CA GLY A 334 -10.77 -18.29 -13.54
C GLY A 334 -11.18 -17.42 -12.37
N TYR A 335 -10.38 -17.37 -11.30
CA TYR A 335 -10.53 -16.38 -10.24
C TYR A 335 -10.01 -15.02 -10.71
N ALA A 336 -10.58 -13.95 -10.17
CA ALA A 336 -10.19 -12.59 -10.55
C ALA A 336 -8.93 -12.09 -9.79
N GLY A 337 -8.45 -12.85 -8.82
CA GLY A 337 -7.25 -12.52 -8.06
C GLY A 337 -6.96 -13.47 -6.91
N ALA A 338 -5.77 -13.31 -6.33
CA ALA A 338 -5.31 -14.03 -5.15
C ALA A 338 -4.39 -13.14 -4.31
N LEU A 339 -4.67 -13.01 -2.99
CA LEU A 339 -3.98 -12.14 -2.05
C LEU A 339 -3.46 -12.96 -0.88
N ALA A 340 -2.14 -13.14 -0.80
CA ALA A 340 -1.53 -13.96 0.24
C ALA A 340 -1.56 -13.29 1.61
N TRP A 341 -1.78 -14.05 2.68
CA TRP A 341 -1.67 -13.63 4.06
C TRP A 341 -0.28 -13.96 4.60
N GLN A 342 0.57 -13.01 5.08
CA GLN A 342 0.43 -11.57 4.95
C GLN A 342 1.82 -10.91 4.92
N TYR A 343 1.87 -9.64 4.54
CA TYR A 343 3.08 -8.82 4.54
C TYR A 343 3.27 -8.16 5.91
N ILE A 344 4.14 -8.73 6.75
CA ILE A 344 4.45 -8.18 8.08
C ILE A 344 5.94 -7.95 8.16
N GLY A 345 6.51 -6.98 7.51
CA GLY A 345 7.90 -6.65 7.67
C GLY A 345 8.79 -7.88 7.94
N ASP A 346 9.69 -7.79 8.92
CA ASP A 346 10.60 -8.89 9.31
C ASP A 346 10.02 -9.80 10.41
N LYS A 347 8.75 -9.64 10.74
CA LYS A 347 8.13 -10.46 11.78
C LYS A 347 7.59 -11.73 11.15
N THR A 348 8.16 -12.85 11.52
CA THR A 348 7.46 -14.13 11.51
C THR A 348 6.31 -14.02 12.50
N GLU A 349 5.05 -14.05 12.05
CA GLU A 349 3.95 -14.31 12.97
C GLU A 349 4.14 -15.72 13.54
N ALA A 350 4.69 -15.77 14.75
CA ALA A 350 4.64 -16.97 15.51
C ALA A 350 3.18 -17.23 15.89
N ASN A 351 2.60 -18.24 15.24
CA ASN A 351 1.49 -19.01 15.79
C ASN A 351 0.10 -18.41 15.82
N PHE A 352 -0.56 -18.33 14.69
CA PHE A 352 -1.96 -18.68 14.72
C PHE A 352 -2.06 -20.22 14.57
N GLY A 353 -2.29 -20.94 15.66
CA GLY A 353 -2.42 -22.40 15.64
C GLY A 353 -1.14 -23.20 15.28
N GLY A 354 0.05 -22.63 15.46
CA GLY A 354 1.33 -23.29 15.16
C GLY A 354 1.89 -23.01 13.77
N TYR A 355 1.29 -22.11 12.99
CA TYR A 355 1.77 -21.75 11.65
C TYR A 355 2.56 -20.43 11.69
N SER A 356 3.69 -20.39 11.00
CA SER A 356 4.41 -19.15 10.72
C SER A 356 4.15 -18.74 9.27
N TYR A 357 3.90 -17.45 9.05
CA TYR A 357 3.74 -16.90 7.71
C TYR A 357 4.97 -16.05 7.40
N THR A 358 5.69 -16.41 6.35
CA THR A 358 6.69 -15.55 5.73
C THR A 358 6.16 -15.17 4.37
N ILE A 359 6.40 -13.93 3.95
CA ILE A 359 5.82 -13.42 2.70
C ILE A 359 6.62 -13.85 1.46
N GLU A 360 7.90 -14.18 1.63
CA GLU A 360 8.83 -14.45 0.54
C GLU A 360 8.34 -15.53 -0.44
N PRO A 361 7.80 -16.68 0.01
CA PRO A 361 7.28 -17.69 -0.92
C PRO A 361 6.15 -17.17 -1.80
N ALA A 362 5.30 -16.28 -1.26
CA ALA A 362 4.24 -15.64 -2.03
C ALA A 362 4.80 -14.65 -3.05
N LEU A 363 5.78 -13.81 -2.66
CA LEU A 363 6.44 -12.88 -3.57
C LEU A 363 7.14 -13.61 -4.72
N ASP A 364 7.79 -14.74 -4.45
CA ASP A 364 8.42 -15.56 -5.49
C ASP A 364 7.39 -16.20 -6.43
N ALA A 365 6.26 -16.67 -5.89
CA ALA A 365 5.16 -17.18 -6.70
C ALA A 365 4.53 -16.10 -7.60
N MET A 366 4.38 -14.88 -7.09
CA MET A 366 3.92 -13.73 -7.86
C MET A 366 4.88 -13.39 -9.00
N LYS A 367 6.21 -13.37 -8.76
CA LYS A 367 7.23 -13.17 -9.81
C LYS A 367 7.10 -14.19 -10.93
N LYS A 368 6.91 -15.47 -10.58
CA LYS A 368 6.72 -16.55 -11.56
C LYS A 368 5.47 -16.36 -12.40
N LEU A 369 4.35 -15.97 -11.78
CA LEU A 369 3.13 -15.66 -12.53
C LEU A 369 3.32 -14.44 -13.44
N ALA A 370 3.87 -13.35 -12.93
CA ALA A 370 4.10 -12.14 -13.69
C ALA A 370 5.02 -12.35 -14.90
N ALA A 371 5.99 -13.25 -14.82
CA ALA A 371 6.88 -13.58 -15.92
C ALA A 371 6.16 -14.12 -17.18
N THR A 372 4.97 -14.70 -17.03
CA THR A 372 4.17 -15.26 -18.14
C THR A 372 2.86 -14.49 -18.39
N GLU A 373 2.32 -13.78 -17.40
CA GLU A 373 0.98 -13.15 -17.45
C GLU A 373 1.05 -11.63 -17.20
N GLU A 374 2.18 -10.99 -17.45
CA GLU A 374 2.38 -9.55 -17.19
C GLU A 374 1.24 -8.69 -17.73
N ALA A 375 0.77 -8.95 -18.96
CA ALA A 375 -0.28 -8.18 -19.60
C ALA A 375 -1.65 -8.28 -18.90
N SER A 376 -1.87 -9.35 -18.11
CA SER A 376 -3.09 -9.59 -17.34
C SER A 376 -3.01 -9.06 -15.90
N ILE A 377 -1.83 -8.61 -15.46
CA ILE A 377 -1.57 -8.16 -14.08
C ILE A 377 -1.20 -6.68 -14.05
N LYS A 378 -0.48 -6.19 -15.04
CA LYS A 378 0.10 -4.84 -15.02
C LYS A 378 -0.97 -3.76 -15.16
N ILE A 379 -1.09 -2.90 -14.14
CA ILE A 379 -2.05 -1.79 -14.11
C ILE A 379 -1.52 -0.57 -14.87
N LYS A 380 -0.24 -0.23 -14.69
CA LYS A 380 0.40 0.85 -15.43
C LYS A 380 1.89 0.54 -15.65
N ASP A 381 2.44 1.13 -16.71
CA ASP A 381 3.89 1.23 -16.83
C ASP A 381 4.37 2.20 -15.74
N VAL A 382 4.80 1.63 -14.64
CA VAL A 382 5.67 2.35 -13.74
C VAL A 382 7.05 2.14 -14.33
N ASN A 383 7.64 3.21 -14.87
CA ASN A 383 9.08 3.20 -15.01
C ASN A 383 9.62 3.08 -13.59
N ILE A 384 9.96 1.87 -13.24
CA ILE A 384 10.79 1.55 -12.09
C ILE A 384 12.25 1.85 -12.50
N GLU A 385 12.46 2.88 -13.32
CA GLU A 385 13.75 3.55 -13.41
C GLU A 385 13.91 4.32 -12.09
N GLY A 386 14.45 3.64 -11.12
CA GLY A 386 14.67 4.13 -9.77
C GLY A 386 13.78 3.56 -8.68
N GLY A 387 12.84 2.67 -8.98
CA GLY A 387 12.07 1.94 -7.98
C GLY A 387 12.27 0.48 -8.19
N ASN A 388 13.17 0.01 -7.65
CA ASN A 388 13.44 -1.16 -7.20
C ASN A 388 13.86 -2.33 -7.90
N GLY A 389 14.60 -2.16 -8.83
CA GLY A 389 15.79 -2.97 -8.89
C GLY A 389 16.93 -2.14 -8.25
N GLY A 390 16.79 -1.72 -6.99
CA GLY A 390 17.96 -1.40 -6.30
C GLY A 390 18.39 0.05 -6.13
N ASN A 391 17.55 0.91 -5.57
CA ASN A 391 17.98 2.24 -5.10
C ASN A 391 17.47 2.58 -3.69
N GLY A 392 17.08 1.59 -2.88
CA GLY A 392 16.96 1.79 -1.45
C GLY A 392 18.34 2.06 -0.87
N MET A 393 18.46 3.06 -0.04
CA MET A 393 19.69 3.47 0.62
C MET A 393 19.41 3.75 2.08
N MET A 394 20.34 3.44 2.96
CA MET A 394 20.19 3.77 4.38
C MET A 394 20.69 5.19 4.64
N ALA A 395 19.80 6.09 5.04
CA ALA A 395 20.14 7.40 5.55
C ALA A 395 20.40 7.33 7.05
N VAL A 396 21.58 7.75 7.47
CA VAL A 396 21.94 7.93 8.88
C VAL A 396 22.22 9.39 9.14
N THR A 397 21.43 9.98 10.02
CA THR A 397 21.68 11.36 10.47
C THR A 397 22.52 11.33 11.74
N TYR A 398 23.64 12.04 11.72
CA TYR A 398 24.57 12.19 12.83
C TYR A 398 24.35 13.53 13.50
N GLY A 399 24.33 13.53 14.84
CA GLY A 399 24.38 14.71 15.68
C GLY A 399 25.81 15.20 15.92
N ALA A 400 25.99 16.15 16.85
CA ALA A 400 27.28 16.82 17.07
C ALA A 400 28.40 15.92 17.65
N ASP A 401 28.06 14.76 18.19
CA ASP A 401 28.99 13.80 18.76
C ASP A 401 29.14 12.57 17.84
N ASN A 402 30.22 11.81 18.05
CA ASN A 402 30.50 10.60 17.30
C ASN A 402 29.36 9.60 17.40
N GLY A 403 28.84 9.15 16.27
CA GLY A 403 27.68 8.28 16.17
C GLY A 403 27.98 6.96 15.48
N GLN A 404 27.27 5.89 15.88
CA GLN A 404 27.42 4.54 15.36
C GLN A 404 26.05 3.96 15.02
N VAL A 405 25.97 3.21 13.91
CA VAL A 405 24.83 2.36 13.58
C VAL A 405 25.28 0.93 13.43
N GLU A 406 24.58 0.00 14.03
CA GLU A 406 24.96 -1.40 14.16
C GLU A 406 23.88 -2.32 13.61
N TYR A 407 24.28 -3.32 12.83
CA TYR A 407 23.47 -4.48 12.52
C TYR A 407 24.02 -5.71 13.23
N GLN A 408 23.18 -6.43 13.97
CA GLN A 408 23.53 -7.67 14.65
C GLN A 408 22.93 -8.87 13.92
N ASN A 409 23.80 -9.80 13.49
CA ASN A 409 23.41 -11.11 12.98
C ASN A 409 23.79 -12.20 14.00
N LYS A 410 22.83 -12.61 14.82
CA LYS A 410 23.07 -13.62 15.88
C LYS A 410 23.51 -14.98 15.34
N GLY A 411 23.20 -15.30 14.09
CA GLY A 411 23.70 -16.49 13.38
C GLY A 411 25.14 -16.36 12.88
N GLY A 412 25.63 -15.14 12.81
CA GLY A 412 26.94 -14.79 12.25
C GLY A 412 27.00 -14.87 10.73
N TRP A 413 27.97 -14.19 10.17
CA TRP A 413 28.41 -14.39 8.79
C TRP A 413 29.78 -15.04 8.77
N ASP A 414 30.01 -15.93 7.82
CA ASP A 414 31.36 -16.37 7.46
C ASP A 414 31.90 -15.45 6.37
N LEU A 415 32.76 -14.52 6.76
CA LEU A 415 33.44 -13.58 5.88
C LEU A 415 34.90 -13.99 5.59
N SER A 416 35.29 -15.24 5.91
CA SER A 416 36.67 -15.73 5.72
C SER A 416 37.15 -15.66 4.26
N GLY A 417 36.24 -15.80 3.30
CA GLY A 417 36.53 -15.67 1.85
C GLY A 417 36.75 -14.23 1.37
N ALA A 418 36.42 -13.20 2.19
CA ALA A 418 36.57 -11.81 1.80
C ALA A 418 37.88 -11.21 2.30
N THR A 419 38.56 -10.47 1.45
CA THR A 419 39.74 -9.66 1.82
C THR A 419 39.42 -8.18 1.93
N THR A 420 38.33 -7.73 1.33
CA THR A 420 37.90 -6.34 1.33
C THR A 420 36.44 -6.22 1.77
N PHE A 421 36.12 -5.12 2.43
CA PHE A 421 34.76 -4.72 2.76
C PHE A 421 34.47 -3.37 2.09
N THR A 422 33.40 -3.28 1.33
CA THR A 422 33.07 -2.09 0.56
C THR A 422 31.65 -1.60 0.83
N TRP A 423 31.45 -0.30 0.72
CA TRP A 423 30.13 0.33 0.70
C TRP A 423 30.17 1.64 -0.07
N THR A 424 29.04 2.09 -0.55
CA THR A 424 28.89 3.43 -1.09
C THR A 424 28.41 4.38 0.00
N ALA A 425 29.01 5.57 0.10
CA ALA A 425 28.59 6.61 1.02
C ALA A 425 28.43 7.94 0.30
N LYS A 426 27.26 8.62 0.48
CA LYS A 426 27.01 9.98 0.04
C LYS A 426 26.88 10.87 1.25
N ASN A 427 27.73 11.89 1.35
CA ASN A 427 27.72 12.83 2.46
C ASN A 427 26.85 14.04 2.12
N ASN A 428 25.70 14.18 2.73
CA ASN A 428 24.79 15.33 2.61
C ASN A 428 24.95 16.34 3.77
N GLY A 429 26.00 16.19 4.59
CA GLY A 429 26.40 17.13 5.60
C GLY A 429 27.15 18.35 5.04
N ALA A 430 27.39 19.33 5.87
CA ALA A 430 28.11 20.57 5.52
C ALA A 430 29.65 20.45 5.70
N SER A 431 30.15 19.39 6.33
CA SER A 431 31.56 19.09 6.58
C SER A 431 31.90 17.67 6.15
N ASP A 432 33.18 17.34 6.05
CA ASP A 432 33.63 16.02 5.68
C ASP A 432 33.26 14.99 6.76
N ALA A 433 32.80 13.81 6.34
CA ALA A 433 32.55 12.66 7.18
C ALA A 433 33.79 11.76 7.24
N ASP A 434 34.04 11.14 8.38
CA ASP A 434 35.16 10.21 8.59
C ASP A 434 34.59 8.87 9.08
N LEU A 435 34.41 7.93 8.14
CA LEU A 435 33.62 6.73 8.33
C LEU A 435 34.52 5.53 8.67
N TYR A 436 34.19 4.83 9.73
CA TYR A 436 34.89 3.66 10.24
C TYR A 436 33.99 2.42 10.16
N LEU A 437 34.63 1.27 9.98
CA LEU A 437 34.01 -0.04 10.00
C LEU A 437 34.48 -0.80 11.26
N ILE A 438 33.51 -1.35 11.98
CA ILE A 438 33.77 -2.12 13.20
C ILE A 438 33.02 -3.43 13.09
N PHE A 439 33.67 -4.52 13.47
CA PHE A 439 33.04 -5.84 13.61
C PHE A 439 32.99 -6.26 15.07
N LYS A 440 31.98 -7.05 15.43
CA LYS A 440 32.00 -7.87 16.63
C LYS A 440 32.13 -9.33 16.19
N LEU A 441 33.28 -9.90 16.52
CA LEU A 441 33.70 -11.22 16.07
C LEU A 441 33.57 -12.24 17.19
N THR A 442 33.38 -13.51 16.84
CA THR A 442 33.28 -14.68 17.71
C THR A 442 32.08 -14.64 18.69
N ASP A 443 31.81 -15.74 19.36
CA ASP A 443 30.76 -15.82 20.40
C ASP A 443 31.01 -14.90 21.61
N SER A 444 32.21 -14.36 21.72
CA SER A 444 32.61 -13.41 22.77
C SER A 444 32.32 -11.95 22.39
N TRP A 445 31.76 -11.69 21.21
CA TRP A 445 31.48 -10.33 20.72
C TRP A 445 32.72 -9.43 20.71
N THR A 446 33.87 -10.00 20.31
CA THR A 446 35.16 -9.28 20.32
C THR A 446 35.07 -8.08 19.37
N TRP A 447 35.22 -6.89 19.95
CA TRP A 447 35.27 -5.63 19.18
C TRP A 447 36.53 -5.59 18.34
N THR A 448 36.38 -5.40 17.06
CA THR A 448 37.48 -5.33 16.09
C THR A 448 37.24 -4.16 15.16
N GLU A 449 38.08 -3.16 15.29
CA GLU A 449 38.02 -1.93 14.47
C GLU A 449 39.10 -1.96 13.39
N THR A 450 38.80 -1.37 12.25
CA THR A 450 39.74 -1.27 11.13
C THR A 450 40.79 -0.19 11.39
N ASP A 451 42.03 -0.41 10.94
CA ASP A 451 43.14 0.56 11.06
C ASP A 451 42.96 1.81 10.16
N GLY A 452 41.96 1.82 9.29
CA GLY A 452 41.70 2.89 8.34
C GLY A 452 40.25 3.38 8.34
N SER A 453 40.06 4.60 7.92
CA SER A 453 38.75 5.22 7.72
C SER A 453 38.50 5.57 6.26
N CYS A 454 37.23 5.75 5.91
CA CYS A 454 36.83 6.30 4.62
C CYS A 454 36.41 7.75 4.80
N LYS A 455 37.17 8.69 4.22
CA LYS A 455 36.81 10.10 4.20
C LYS A 455 35.88 10.41 3.06
N VAL A 456 34.73 10.98 3.36
CA VAL A 456 33.71 11.38 2.40
C VAL A 456 33.54 12.90 2.47
N PRO A 457 34.08 13.65 1.50
CA PRO A 457 33.95 15.12 1.50
C PRO A 457 32.49 15.58 1.49
N ALA A 458 32.26 16.77 2.00
CA ALA A 458 30.93 17.39 2.05
C ALA A 458 30.33 17.47 0.63
N GLY A 459 29.13 16.92 0.47
CA GLY A 459 28.41 16.89 -0.81
C GLY A 459 28.86 15.81 -1.81
N GLU A 460 29.89 15.00 -1.50
CA GLU A 460 30.42 14.01 -2.43
C GLU A 460 29.88 12.61 -2.15
N LYS A 461 29.93 11.75 -3.19
CA LYS A 461 29.65 10.31 -3.13
C LYS A 461 30.94 9.53 -3.37
N VAL A 462 31.27 8.63 -2.45
CA VAL A 462 32.50 7.84 -2.46
C VAL A 462 32.18 6.37 -2.29
N THR A 463 32.85 5.49 -3.02
CA THR A 463 32.89 4.08 -2.71
C THR A 463 34.03 3.82 -1.73
N CYS A 464 33.69 3.51 -0.50
CA CYS A 464 34.60 3.14 0.56
C CYS A 464 35.10 1.71 0.36
N SER A 465 36.37 1.45 0.67
CA SER A 465 36.97 0.11 0.60
C SER A 465 37.98 -0.04 1.74
N ILE A 466 37.78 -1.05 2.56
CA ILE A 466 38.62 -1.35 3.75
C ILE A 466 39.18 -2.78 3.58
N ASP A 467 40.48 -2.96 3.83
CA ASP A 467 41.09 -4.26 3.91
C ASP A 467 40.74 -4.93 5.25
N ILE A 468 40.11 -6.10 5.18
CA ILE A 468 39.70 -6.91 6.34
C ILE A 468 40.49 -8.24 6.40
N SER A 469 41.50 -8.42 5.56
CA SER A 469 42.26 -9.67 5.48
C SER A 469 42.98 -10.03 6.78
N SER A 470 43.35 -9.02 7.58
CA SER A 470 44.02 -9.17 8.89
C SER A 470 43.10 -9.69 10.00
N PHE A 471 41.76 -9.69 9.82
CA PHE A 471 40.81 -10.12 10.85
C PHE A 471 40.73 -11.66 10.86
N ALA A 472 41.45 -12.31 11.78
CA ALA A 472 41.57 -13.76 11.85
C ALA A 472 40.24 -14.48 12.04
N ASP A 473 39.35 -13.92 12.87
CA ASP A 473 38.08 -14.54 13.29
C ASP A 473 36.87 -14.06 12.49
N ARG A 474 37.08 -13.49 11.29
CA ARG A 474 35.98 -12.99 10.45
C ARG A 474 35.06 -14.09 9.88
N ASN A 475 35.42 -15.37 10.06
CA ASN A 475 34.54 -16.51 9.80
C ASN A 475 33.32 -16.55 10.71
N LYS A 476 33.31 -15.78 11.79
CA LYS A 476 32.18 -15.62 12.68
C LYS A 476 31.97 -14.14 13.04
N THR A 477 31.43 -13.39 12.09
CA THR A 477 31.10 -11.98 12.25
C THR A 477 29.67 -11.84 12.72
N LEU A 478 29.47 -11.41 13.98
CA LEU A 478 28.15 -11.29 14.63
C LEU A 478 27.54 -9.90 14.47
N SER A 479 28.34 -8.88 14.18
CA SER A 479 27.83 -7.54 13.96
C SER A 479 28.71 -6.74 13.03
N ILE A 480 28.07 -5.83 12.31
CA ILE A 480 28.69 -4.81 11.47
C ILE A 480 28.23 -3.46 11.98
N THR A 481 29.18 -2.59 12.29
CA THR A 481 28.92 -1.24 12.76
C THR A 481 29.59 -0.24 11.83
N LEU A 482 28.83 0.73 11.37
CA LEU A 482 29.32 1.90 10.64
C LEU A 482 29.33 3.08 11.60
N ALA A 483 30.48 3.71 11.76
CA ALA A 483 30.65 4.85 12.66
C ALA A 483 31.12 6.08 11.89
N ASN A 484 30.75 7.27 12.36
CA ASN A 484 31.34 8.52 11.91
C ASN A 484 32.04 9.19 13.08
N TYR A 485 33.36 9.34 12.99
CA TYR A 485 34.19 9.92 14.04
C TYR A 485 34.75 11.31 13.65
N ALA A 486 34.20 11.93 12.61
CA ALA A 486 34.56 13.31 12.28
C ALA A 486 34.10 14.26 13.40
N SER A 487 35.06 14.97 14.00
CA SER A 487 34.80 15.86 15.13
C SER A 487 33.83 16.99 14.75
N GLY A 488 32.74 17.11 15.52
CA GLY A 488 31.71 18.14 15.31
C GLY A 488 30.88 17.96 14.04
N TYR A 489 30.93 16.79 13.41
CA TYR A 489 30.11 16.52 12.23
C TYR A 489 28.62 16.50 12.62
N THR A 490 27.82 17.23 11.84
CA THR A 490 26.36 17.13 11.86
C THR A 490 25.84 17.03 10.44
N GLY A 491 25.00 16.04 10.18
CA GLY A 491 24.44 15.86 8.83
C GLY A 491 24.03 14.44 8.54
N THR A 492 23.52 14.23 7.33
CA THR A 492 23.06 12.91 6.88
C THR A 492 24.09 12.29 5.94
N VAL A 493 24.47 11.05 6.21
CA VAL A 493 25.22 10.19 5.32
C VAL A 493 24.29 9.11 4.78
N ILE A 494 24.29 8.92 3.48
CA ILE A 494 23.54 7.88 2.79
C ILE A 494 24.47 6.71 2.50
N TYR A 495 24.11 5.52 2.95
CA TYR A 495 24.87 4.28 2.76
C TYR A 495 24.15 3.36 1.79
N ASP A 496 24.92 2.68 0.95
CA ASP A 496 24.41 1.73 -0.04
C ASP A 496 25.47 0.67 -0.41
N ASP A 497 25.03 -0.42 -1.07
CA ASP A 497 25.92 -1.45 -1.62
C ASP A 497 26.96 -2.01 -0.64
N ILE A 498 26.57 -2.39 0.56
CA ILE A 498 27.47 -2.93 1.60
C ILE A 498 27.84 -4.37 1.24
N LYS A 499 29.13 -4.64 1.00
CA LYS A 499 29.64 -5.93 0.53
C LYS A 499 30.91 -6.37 1.28
N ALA A 500 31.05 -7.69 1.42
CA ALA A 500 32.28 -8.32 1.85
C ALA A 500 32.81 -9.19 0.69
N GLY A 501 33.84 -8.74 -0.02
CA GLY A 501 34.26 -9.34 -1.30
C GLY A 501 33.07 -9.31 -2.29
N ASP A 502 32.76 -10.49 -2.85
CA ASP A 502 31.63 -10.64 -3.78
C ASP A 502 30.27 -10.83 -3.07
N LEU A 503 30.25 -11.00 -1.75
CA LEU A 503 29.03 -11.20 -0.99
C LEU A 503 28.35 -9.85 -0.71
N THR A 504 27.19 -9.61 -1.30
CA THR A 504 26.32 -8.48 -0.92
C THR A 504 25.68 -8.77 0.42
N LEU A 505 25.94 -7.93 1.42
CA LEU A 505 25.35 -8.01 2.76
C LEU A 505 24.09 -7.17 2.85
N PHE A 506 24.12 -5.94 2.30
CA PHE A 506 23.00 -5.02 2.25
C PHE A 506 23.05 -4.21 0.96
N ASP A 507 21.97 -4.24 0.20
CA ASP A 507 21.73 -3.37 -0.95
C ASP A 507 20.54 -2.41 -0.67
N PHE A 508 19.95 -2.52 0.50
CA PHE A 508 18.77 -1.78 0.97
C PHE A 508 17.57 -1.80 -0.01
N ASN A 509 17.61 -2.66 -1.00
CA ASN A 509 16.58 -2.87 -1.99
C ASN A 509 15.60 -3.96 -1.57
N THR A 510 15.97 -4.70 -0.55
CA THR A 510 15.21 -5.75 0.08
C THR A 510 15.15 -5.54 1.59
N ASP A 511 14.30 -6.26 2.25
CA ASP A 511 13.75 -6.11 3.57
C ASP A 511 14.66 -6.06 4.82
N LYS A 512 15.93 -5.72 4.71
CA LYS A 512 16.87 -5.83 5.85
C LYS A 512 17.22 -4.51 6.57
N TYR A 513 16.55 -3.44 6.28
CA TYR A 513 16.94 -2.10 6.71
C TYR A 513 16.53 -1.70 8.12
N ASP A 514 15.41 -2.21 8.65
CA ASP A 514 15.03 -1.94 10.05
C ASP A 514 15.86 -2.71 11.07
N ALA A 515 16.82 -3.48 10.60
CA ALA A 515 17.76 -4.18 11.45
C ALA A 515 18.95 -3.33 11.91
N PHE A 516 19.32 -2.25 11.21
CA PHE A 516 20.29 -1.30 11.69
C PHE A 516 19.70 -0.44 12.81
N LYS A 517 20.39 -0.39 13.93
CA LYS A 517 19.97 0.36 15.12
C LYS A 517 21.10 1.27 15.57
N ARG A 518 20.79 2.21 16.44
CA ARG A 518 21.80 2.97 17.16
C ARG A 518 22.75 1.99 17.85
N GLY A 519 24.05 2.18 17.65
CA GLY A 519 25.07 1.37 18.29
C GLY A 519 25.11 1.56 19.81
N TYR A 520 25.98 0.78 20.46
CA TYR A 520 26.14 0.84 21.91
C TYR A 520 26.44 2.28 22.38
N GLU A 521 25.72 2.74 23.40
CA GLU A 521 25.81 4.09 24.00
C GLU A 521 25.33 5.27 23.14
N ASN A 522 24.88 5.05 21.93
CA ASN A 522 24.33 6.15 21.12
C ASN A 522 22.91 6.52 21.56
N THR A 523 22.74 7.78 21.90
CA THR A 523 21.45 8.38 22.21
C THR A 523 20.79 8.92 20.94
N GLU A 524 19.51 9.34 21.05
CA GLU A 524 18.82 10.01 19.96
C GLU A 524 19.47 11.34 19.54
N GLU A 525 20.24 11.96 20.41
CA GLU A 525 20.99 13.19 20.10
C GLU A 525 22.21 12.90 19.21
N MET A 526 22.87 11.74 19.38
CA MET A 526 24.01 11.32 18.56
C MET A 526 23.57 10.79 17.20
N ILE A 527 22.50 10.02 17.14
CA ILE A 527 21.88 9.50 15.92
C ILE A 527 20.39 9.85 15.90
N PRO A 528 20.03 11.06 15.50
CA PRO A 528 18.63 11.50 15.44
C PRO A 528 17.74 10.59 14.57
N GLU A 529 18.27 10.09 13.45
CA GLU A 529 17.49 9.29 12.52
C GLU A 529 18.31 8.19 11.83
N ILE A 530 17.72 7.01 11.70
CA ILE A 530 18.12 5.96 10.76
C ILE A 530 16.88 5.65 9.93
N LYS A 531 16.99 5.74 8.61
CA LYS A 531 15.83 5.62 7.71
C LYS A 531 16.25 5.08 6.35
N ILE A 532 15.40 4.30 5.70
CA ILE A 532 15.57 4.02 4.28
C ILE A 532 15.00 5.16 3.45
N VAL A 533 15.78 5.55 2.45
CA VAL A 533 15.46 6.63 1.53
C VAL A 533 15.72 6.16 0.09
N PHE A 534 15.06 6.82 -0.85
CA PHE A 534 15.18 6.58 -2.29
C PHE A 534 15.72 7.82 -3.03
N ASP A 535 16.11 8.84 -2.29
CA ASP A 535 16.77 10.04 -2.80
C ASP A 535 18.13 10.18 -2.13
N GLU A 536 19.21 10.04 -2.90
CA GLU A 536 20.58 10.19 -2.38
C GLU A 536 20.89 11.58 -1.83
N ASN A 537 20.03 12.58 -2.07
CA ASN A 537 20.14 13.94 -1.54
C ASN A 537 19.27 14.18 -0.29
N TYR A 538 18.71 13.12 0.31
CA TYR A 538 17.92 13.21 1.53
C TYR A 538 18.72 13.87 2.67
N VAL A 539 18.09 14.81 3.38
CA VAL A 539 18.64 15.48 4.58
C VAL A 539 17.56 15.57 5.64
N TYR A 540 17.86 15.09 6.85
CA TYR A 540 16.97 15.11 8.02
C TYR A 540 16.49 16.54 8.35
N GLY A 541 15.22 16.67 8.73
CA GLY A 541 14.61 17.96 9.13
C GLY A 541 14.41 18.96 8.00
N LYS A 542 14.93 18.68 6.81
CA LYS A 542 14.49 19.37 5.61
C LYS A 542 13.30 18.61 5.07
N SER A 543 12.08 19.17 5.22
CA SER A 543 10.97 18.73 4.38
C SER A 543 11.54 18.54 2.99
N THR A 544 11.39 17.34 2.41
CA THR A 544 11.57 17.14 0.98
C THR A 544 10.42 17.83 0.26
N THR A 545 10.38 19.16 0.37
CA THR A 545 10.03 19.95 -0.77
C THR A 545 11.03 19.48 -1.79
N LEU A 546 10.56 18.73 -2.80
CA LEU A 546 11.32 18.46 -4.01
C LEU A 546 12.13 19.70 -4.29
N THR A 547 13.41 19.71 -3.89
CA THR A 547 14.33 20.75 -4.31
C THR A 547 14.37 20.55 -5.80
N LYS A 548 13.56 21.34 -6.50
CA LYS A 548 13.72 21.55 -7.91
C LYS A 548 15.22 21.70 -8.10
N SER A 549 15.85 20.65 -8.66
CA SER A 549 17.14 20.87 -9.31
C SER A 549 16.96 22.19 -10.05
N LYS A 550 17.90 23.11 -9.92
CA LYS A 550 17.93 24.33 -10.72
C LYS A 550 18.10 23.94 -12.20
N ILE A 551 17.09 23.31 -12.76
CA ILE A 551 16.83 23.37 -14.18
C ILE A 551 16.48 24.82 -14.41
N ALA A 552 17.30 25.49 -15.19
CA ALA A 552 17.14 26.89 -15.55
C ALA A 552 15.66 27.12 -15.87
N THR A 553 14.97 27.81 -14.98
CA THR A 553 13.53 28.08 -15.07
C THR A 553 13.31 28.95 -16.29
N SER A 554 12.86 28.36 -17.38
CA SER A 554 12.12 29.12 -18.37
C SER A 554 10.75 29.41 -17.72
N LYS A 555 10.65 30.54 -17.06
CA LYS A 555 9.39 31.03 -16.51
C LYS A 555 8.46 31.30 -17.67
N PHE A 556 7.23 30.82 -17.62
CA PHE A 556 6.21 31.42 -18.45
C PHE A 556 5.81 32.76 -17.82
N THR A 557 5.46 33.70 -18.65
CA THR A 557 4.97 35.02 -18.24
C THR A 557 3.51 35.13 -18.63
N ILE A 558 2.72 35.75 -17.77
CA ILE A 558 1.33 36.11 -18.06
C ILE A 558 1.31 37.64 -18.25
N ASN A 559 0.82 38.04 -19.42
CA ASN A 559 0.61 39.43 -19.76
C ASN A 559 -0.82 39.63 -20.28
N GLY A 560 -1.68 40.19 -19.44
CA GLY A 560 -3.10 40.27 -19.70
C GLY A 560 -3.75 38.89 -19.79
N ASP A 561 -4.35 38.59 -20.92
CA ASP A 561 -4.99 37.31 -21.26
C ASP A 561 -4.04 36.31 -21.95
N LYS A 562 -2.73 36.63 -22.04
CA LYS A 562 -1.75 35.80 -22.77
C LYS A 562 -0.76 35.12 -21.86
N ILE A 563 -0.57 33.81 -22.06
CA ILE A 563 0.46 33.00 -21.45
C ILE A 563 1.59 32.85 -22.48
N MET A 564 2.80 33.29 -22.16
CA MET A 564 3.96 33.24 -23.04
C MET A 564 5.08 32.42 -22.41
N PHE A 565 5.68 31.50 -23.16
CA PHE A 565 6.83 30.69 -22.74
C PHE A 565 7.72 30.29 -23.91
N ASN A 566 8.92 29.84 -23.56
CA ASN A 566 9.90 29.34 -24.52
C ASN A 566 10.23 27.87 -24.21
N THR A 567 10.34 27.03 -25.21
CA THR A 567 10.86 25.67 -25.13
C THR A 567 12.25 25.61 -25.78
N LYS A 568 13.20 24.96 -25.09
CA LYS A 568 14.58 24.81 -25.60
C LYS A 568 14.79 23.53 -26.38
N ALA A 569 13.87 22.57 -26.29
CA ALA A 569 13.95 21.28 -26.96
C ALA A 569 12.55 20.78 -27.35
N LYS A 570 12.48 19.84 -28.28
CA LYS A 570 11.22 19.16 -28.63
C LYS A 570 10.77 18.26 -27.49
N GLY A 571 9.51 18.36 -27.09
CA GLY A 571 8.94 17.56 -26.01
C GLY A 571 7.42 17.69 -25.90
N GLN A 572 6.82 16.76 -25.14
CA GLN A 572 5.42 16.82 -24.77
C GLN A 572 5.20 18.00 -23.82
N VAL A 573 4.18 18.81 -24.07
CA VAL A 573 3.79 19.95 -23.25
C VAL A 573 2.29 19.91 -22.98
N SER A 574 1.87 20.11 -21.73
CA SER A 574 0.49 20.45 -21.39
C SER A 574 0.41 21.83 -20.74
N VAL A 575 -0.65 22.59 -21.04
CA VAL A 575 -1.00 23.86 -20.42
C VAL A 575 -2.43 23.78 -19.94
N ASP A 576 -2.59 23.57 -18.63
CA ASP A 576 -3.86 23.35 -17.98
C ASP A 576 -4.25 24.57 -17.13
N VAL A 577 -5.54 24.90 -17.13
CA VAL A 577 -6.15 25.96 -16.31
C VAL A 577 -6.98 25.30 -15.23
N PHE A 578 -6.69 25.65 -13.98
CA PHE A 578 -7.43 25.15 -12.82
C PHE A 578 -8.30 26.26 -12.23
N GLY A 579 -9.51 25.93 -11.85
CA GLY A 579 -10.31 26.75 -10.96
C GLY A 579 -9.72 26.78 -9.53
N MET A 580 -10.18 27.73 -8.71
CA MET A 580 -9.74 27.85 -7.30
C MET A 580 -10.12 26.63 -6.44
N ASN A 581 -10.99 25.77 -6.94
CA ASN A 581 -11.34 24.48 -6.34
C ASN A 581 -10.39 23.34 -6.72
N GLY A 582 -9.27 23.63 -7.42
CA GLY A 582 -8.28 22.66 -7.84
C GLY A 582 -8.65 21.78 -9.04
N ARG A 583 -9.80 22.01 -9.68
CA ARG A 583 -10.23 21.25 -10.88
C ARG A 583 -9.71 21.90 -12.15
N ILE A 584 -9.35 21.08 -13.14
CA ILE A 584 -9.05 21.58 -14.49
C ILE A 584 -10.37 22.09 -15.10
N VAL A 585 -10.38 23.36 -15.46
CA VAL A 585 -11.51 24.01 -16.12
C VAL A 585 -11.28 24.20 -17.63
N ALA A 586 -10.03 24.14 -18.06
CA ALA A 586 -9.64 24.11 -19.47
C ALA A 586 -8.23 23.53 -19.64
N THR A 587 -7.98 22.88 -20.76
CA THR A 587 -6.64 22.52 -21.24
C THR A 587 -6.40 23.34 -22.50
N LEU A 588 -5.50 24.32 -22.41
CA LEU A 588 -5.20 25.21 -23.54
C LEU A 588 -4.33 24.54 -24.59
N PHE A 589 -3.53 23.56 -24.14
CA PHE A 589 -2.69 22.77 -25.04
C PHE A 589 -2.30 21.44 -24.39
N ASN A 590 -2.25 20.39 -25.20
CA ASN A 590 -1.67 19.10 -24.82
C ASN A 590 -1.11 18.42 -26.09
N GLY A 591 0.20 18.44 -26.27
CA GLY A 591 0.83 17.90 -27.48
C GLY A 591 2.34 18.13 -27.54
N MET A 592 2.93 17.73 -28.66
CA MET A 592 4.37 17.90 -28.91
C MET A 592 4.67 19.33 -29.41
N LEU A 593 5.58 20.04 -28.74
CA LEU A 593 6.15 21.31 -29.20
C LEU A 593 7.62 21.15 -29.54
N GLY A 594 8.05 21.87 -30.58
CA GLY A 594 9.47 22.03 -30.92
C GLY A 594 10.17 23.05 -30.01
N ALA A 595 11.46 23.31 -30.24
CA ALA A 595 12.11 24.48 -29.66
C ALA A 595 11.52 25.78 -30.27
N GLY A 596 11.13 26.74 -29.43
CA GLY A 596 10.51 27.98 -29.90
C GLY A 596 9.77 28.76 -28.82
N ASN A 597 9.22 29.94 -29.24
CA ASN A 597 8.35 30.75 -28.39
C ASN A 597 6.88 30.46 -28.69
N TYR A 598 6.09 30.32 -27.63
CA TYR A 598 4.68 29.97 -27.73
C TYR A 598 3.83 30.93 -26.93
N VAL A 599 2.63 31.21 -27.42
CA VAL A 599 1.65 32.07 -26.80
C VAL A 599 0.30 31.36 -26.79
N PHE A 600 -0.34 31.29 -25.64
CA PHE A 600 -1.71 30.79 -25.48
C PHE A 600 -2.60 31.90 -24.93
N SER A 601 -3.86 31.95 -25.36
CA SER A 601 -4.83 32.95 -24.93
C SER A 601 -5.76 32.42 -23.85
N LEU A 602 -6.11 33.26 -22.90
CA LEU A 602 -7.16 33.04 -21.89
C LEU A 602 -8.42 33.86 -22.24
N ALA A 603 -8.48 34.49 -23.41
CA ALA A 603 -9.57 35.42 -23.78
C ALA A 603 -10.96 34.75 -23.79
N ASP A 604 -11.02 33.46 -24.07
CA ASP A 604 -12.27 32.69 -24.10
C ASP A 604 -12.67 32.13 -22.72
N MET A 605 -11.86 32.39 -21.69
CA MET A 605 -12.17 31.93 -20.33
C MET A 605 -13.14 32.88 -19.63
N PRO A 606 -14.09 32.37 -18.85
CA PRO A 606 -14.94 33.19 -17.99
C PRO A 606 -14.11 34.07 -17.05
N LYS A 607 -14.63 35.27 -16.72
CA LYS A 607 -13.98 36.14 -15.71
C LYS A 607 -13.88 35.39 -14.38
N GLY A 608 -12.68 35.41 -13.77
CA GLY A 608 -12.45 34.68 -12.54
C GLY A 608 -10.98 34.56 -12.16
N GLN A 609 -10.75 33.90 -11.03
CA GLN A 609 -9.41 33.55 -10.56
C GLN A 609 -9.10 32.10 -10.96
N TYR A 610 -7.92 31.90 -11.51
CA TYR A 610 -7.47 30.60 -12.01
C TYR A 610 -6.00 30.37 -11.64
N ILE A 611 -5.59 29.11 -11.73
CA ILE A 611 -4.20 28.69 -11.64
C ILE A 611 -3.80 28.05 -12.96
N ILE A 612 -2.76 28.56 -13.61
CA ILE A 612 -2.20 27.95 -14.82
C ILE A 612 -1.10 26.99 -14.42
N ARG A 613 -1.18 25.77 -14.88
CA ARG A 613 -0.08 24.79 -14.76
C ARG A 613 0.42 24.43 -16.15
N MET A 614 1.71 24.61 -16.35
CA MET A 614 2.40 24.10 -17.53
C MET A 614 3.35 22.99 -17.13
N LYS A 615 3.29 21.87 -17.85
CA LYS A 615 4.11 20.69 -17.61
C LYS A 615 4.67 20.17 -18.93
N GLY A 616 5.95 19.81 -18.95
CA GLY A 616 6.63 19.18 -20.09
C GLY A 616 7.81 20.00 -20.63
N ALA A 617 8.57 19.44 -21.57
CA ALA A 617 9.79 20.00 -22.16
C ALA A 617 10.82 20.51 -21.11
N GLY A 618 10.95 19.81 -19.98
CA GLY A 618 11.83 20.21 -18.88
C GLY A 618 11.27 21.33 -18.00
N ILE A 619 9.98 21.67 -18.14
CA ILE A 619 9.30 22.73 -17.39
C ILE A 619 8.14 22.11 -16.62
N THR A 620 8.05 22.40 -15.34
CA THR A 620 6.81 22.31 -14.57
C THR A 620 6.69 23.57 -13.75
N THR A 621 5.68 24.36 -14.03
CA THR A 621 5.49 25.64 -13.31
C THR A 621 4.00 25.93 -13.19
N THR A 622 3.65 26.62 -12.12
CA THR A 622 2.28 26.97 -11.77
C THR A 622 2.24 28.45 -11.41
N GLN A 623 1.29 29.20 -11.94
CA GLN A 623 1.08 30.62 -11.62
C GLN A 623 -0.41 30.94 -11.49
N PRO A 624 -0.80 31.77 -10.51
CA PRO A 624 -2.15 32.31 -10.45
C PRO A 624 -2.37 33.36 -11.54
N VAL A 625 -3.60 33.46 -12.04
CA VAL A 625 -4.03 34.47 -13.00
C VAL A 625 -5.44 34.97 -12.68
N ILE A 626 -5.71 36.22 -12.98
CA ILE A 626 -7.06 36.79 -12.93
C ILE A 626 -7.46 37.13 -14.36
N VAL A 627 -8.50 36.44 -14.87
CA VAL A 627 -9.17 36.81 -16.14
C VAL A 627 -10.20 37.88 -15.81
N LYS A 628 -10.04 39.08 -16.40
CA LYS A 628 -10.85 40.26 -16.12
C LYS A 628 -12.05 40.41 -17.06
#